data_b5c6636f1aae4bc038dec7354207417d
#
_entry.id   b5c6636f1aae4bc038dec7354207417d
#
_cell.length_a   1.000
_cell.length_b   1.000
_cell.length_c   1.000
_cell.angle_alpha   90.00
_cell.angle_beta   90.00
_cell.angle_gamma   90.00
#
_symmetry.space_group_name_H-M   'P 1'
#
loop_
_entity.id
_entity.type
_entity.pdbx_description
1 polymer ?
#
loop_
_entity_poly.entity_id
_entity_poly.type
_entity_poly.pdbx_seq_one_letter_code
_entity_poly.pdbx_strand_id
1 'polypeptide(L)'
;EITTRLVGSEMCIRDSHNCMHEKLIILDFGSQTTQLIGRRVRELNMYCEIVPYNKFPHDATDVKGVILSGSPYSVYDENAFKADLTEIRGKYPVLGICYGAQFLAYTSGGNVEPANSREYGRANLSHIDGEDELLKGIHVGSQIWMSHGDTITVLPDKFKVIASTDDVRAAAYHVEGEKTWGVQFHPEVFHSTDGTKLLDNFLNICGCAKDWTPASFIESTVAELKEQLGDDKVILALSGGVDSSVTAVLLNKAIGKNLTCIFVDHGLLRKNEFENVMRDYDCLLYTSPSPRDA
;
A
#
# COMPACT_ATOMS: atom_id res chain seq x y z
N GLU A 1 -17.24 35.84 -8.61
CA GLU A 1 -15.87 35.45 -8.20
C GLU A 1 -15.73 33.95 -8.34
N ILE A 2 -14.88 33.54 -9.29
CA ILE A 2 -14.58 32.12 -9.48
C ILE A 2 -13.43 31.80 -8.54
N THR A 3 -13.69 31.11 -7.45
CA THR A 3 -12.66 30.58 -6.57
C THR A 3 -12.09 29.33 -7.23
N THR A 4 -10.96 29.47 -7.92
CA THR A 4 -10.20 28.34 -8.48
C THR A 4 -9.53 27.59 -7.34
N ARG A 5 -10.12 26.50 -6.85
CA ARG A 5 -9.43 25.47 -6.09
C ARG A 5 -8.88 24.45 -7.08
N LEU A 6 -7.57 24.40 -7.24
CA LEU A 6 -6.89 23.32 -7.94
C LEU A 6 -6.95 22.10 -7.02
N VAL A 7 -7.79 21.14 -7.39
CA VAL A 7 -7.81 19.81 -6.78
C VAL A 7 -6.76 18.98 -7.52
N GLY A 8 -5.52 19.01 -7.04
CA GLY A 8 -4.48 18.10 -7.49
C GLY A 8 -4.63 16.76 -6.75
N SER A 9 -4.19 15.68 -7.38
CA SER A 9 -4.24 14.30 -6.85
C SER A 9 -3.61 14.12 -5.45
N GLU A 10 -2.83 15.09 -4.98
CA GLU A 10 -2.21 15.08 -3.65
C GLU A 10 -3.07 15.74 -2.56
N MET A 11 -4.11 16.49 -2.91
CA MET A 11 -4.90 17.25 -1.94
C MET A 11 -6.12 16.50 -1.41
N CYS A 12 -6.60 15.49 -2.13
CA CYS A 12 -7.77 14.70 -1.70
C CYS A 12 -7.49 13.69 -0.59
N ILE A 13 -6.21 13.44 -0.25
CA ILE A 13 -5.85 12.39 0.72
C ILE A 13 -5.58 12.96 2.12
N ARG A 14 -5.38 14.28 2.27
CA ARG A 14 -4.85 14.84 3.53
C ARG A 14 -5.86 15.35 4.55
N ASP A 15 -7.10 15.63 4.19
CA ASP A 15 -8.03 16.34 5.08
C ASP A 15 -9.33 15.59 5.41
N SER A 16 -9.50 14.33 5.00
CA SER A 16 -10.68 13.56 5.41
C SER A 16 -10.50 12.95 6.79
N HIS A 17 -10.72 13.75 7.83
CA HIS A 17 -10.76 13.31 9.23
C HIS A 17 -11.98 12.43 9.57
N ASN A 18 -12.66 11.88 8.57
CA ASN A 18 -13.87 11.08 8.81
C ASN A 18 -13.94 9.81 7.95
N CYS A 19 -12.80 9.17 7.71
CA CYS A 19 -12.83 7.83 7.12
C CYS A 19 -13.29 6.85 8.21
N MET A 20 -14.52 6.34 8.10
CA MET A 20 -15.10 5.37 9.05
C MET A 20 -14.45 3.99 9.01
N HIS A 21 -13.37 3.82 8.26
CA HIS A 21 -12.67 2.54 8.11
C HIS A 21 -11.35 2.50 8.89
N GLU A 22 -11.18 1.44 9.65
CA GLU A 22 -9.88 1.07 10.20
C GLU A 22 -8.85 0.95 9.06
N LYS A 23 -7.60 1.38 9.29
CA LYS A 23 -6.57 1.35 8.26
C LYS A 23 -5.25 0.76 8.70
N LEU A 24 -4.54 0.20 7.72
CA LEU A 24 -3.11 -0.08 7.82
C LEU A 24 -2.30 1.03 7.18
N ILE A 25 -1.17 1.36 7.79
CA ILE A 25 -0.19 2.25 7.18
C ILE A 25 0.94 1.41 6.59
N ILE A 26 1.25 1.65 5.33
CA ILE A 26 2.41 1.07 4.66
C ILE A 26 3.45 2.17 4.49
N LEU A 27 4.56 2.07 5.21
CA LEU A 27 5.69 2.98 5.08
C LEU A 27 6.50 2.57 3.85
N ASP A 28 6.57 3.48 2.88
CA ASP A 28 7.27 3.24 1.61
C ASP A 28 8.75 3.64 1.72
N PHE A 29 9.61 2.63 1.67
CA PHE A 29 11.07 2.78 1.60
C PHE A 29 11.58 2.71 0.14
N GLY A 30 10.75 3.02 -0.84
CA GLY A 30 11.12 3.09 -2.25
C GLY A 30 11.11 1.75 -2.99
N SER A 31 10.44 0.74 -2.46
CA SER A 31 10.32 -0.55 -3.14
C SER A 31 9.43 -0.47 -4.37
N GLN A 32 9.82 -1.17 -5.43
CA GLN A 32 8.96 -1.36 -6.61
C GLN A 32 7.69 -2.17 -6.29
N THR A 33 7.68 -2.92 -5.20
CA THR A 33 6.57 -3.78 -4.79
C THR A 33 5.66 -3.16 -3.73
N THR A 34 5.90 -1.92 -3.27
CA THR A 34 5.09 -1.28 -2.24
C THR A 34 3.61 -1.21 -2.64
N GLN A 35 3.33 -0.84 -3.89
CA GLN A 35 1.95 -0.80 -4.41
C GLN A 35 1.30 -2.19 -4.41
N LEU A 36 2.10 -3.24 -4.62
CA LEU A 36 1.61 -4.61 -4.60
C LEU A 36 1.24 -5.05 -3.17
N ILE A 37 2.01 -4.62 -2.14
CA ILE A 37 1.65 -4.83 -0.74
C ILE A 37 0.26 -4.21 -0.48
N GLY A 38 0.06 -2.95 -0.85
CA GLY A 38 -1.21 -2.27 -0.69
C GLY A 38 -2.36 -2.97 -1.42
N ARG A 39 -2.10 -3.44 -2.64
CA ARG A 39 -3.08 -4.22 -3.40
C ARG A 39 -3.49 -5.51 -2.68
N ARG A 40 -2.52 -6.29 -2.16
CA ARG A 40 -2.80 -7.54 -1.42
C ARG A 40 -3.60 -7.28 -0.14
N VAL A 41 -3.26 -6.23 0.60
CA VAL A 41 -4.02 -5.81 1.79
C VAL A 41 -5.48 -5.47 1.42
N ARG A 42 -5.70 -4.73 0.34
CA ARG A 42 -7.06 -4.39 -0.14
C ARG A 42 -7.82 -5.60 -0.66
N GLU A 43 -7.15 -6.56 -1.30
CA GLU A 43 -7.75 -7.84 -1.71
C GLU A 43 -8.21 -8.70 -0.51
N LEU A 44 -7.64 -8.45 0.68
CA LEU A 44 -8.06 -9.03 1.95
C LEU A 44 -9.13 -8.18 2.69
N ASN A 45 -9.79 -7.27 1.98
CA ASN A 45 -10.85 -6.39 2.49
C ASN A 45 -10.39 -5.44 3.60
N MET A 46 -9.14 -5.01 3.58
CA MET A 46 -8.61 -4.04 4.53
C MET A 46 -8.16 -2.77 3.82
N TYR A 47 -8.63 -1.62 4.31
CA TYR A 47 -8.14 -0.33 3.80
C TYR A 47 -6.69 -0.10 4.23
N CYS A 48 -5.88 0.46 3.34
CA CYS A 48 -4.52 0.84 3.64
C CYS A 48 -4.10 2.11 2.89
N GLU A 49 -3.25 2.87 3.54
CA GLU A 49 -2.59 4.04 2.98
C GLU A 49 -1.10 3.77 2.82
N ILE A 50 -0.55 4.15 1.67
CA ILE A 50 0.88 4.11 1.41
C ILE A 50 1.41 5.52 1.62
N VAL A 51 2.32 5.69 2.55
CA VAL A 51 2.92 6.98 2.88
C VAL A 51 4.44 6.88 2.82
N PRO A 52 5.16 7.97 2.50
CA PRO A 52 6.61 7.97 2.58
C PRO A 52 7.11 7.53 3.97
N TYR A 53 8.25 6.85 4.02
CA TYR A 53 8.84 6.29 5.25
C TYR A 53 8.91 7.26 6.44
N ASN A 54 8.98 8.57 6.18
CA ASN A 54 9.12 9.65 7.17
C ASN A 54 7.82 10.47 7.35
N LYS A 55 6.68 9.97 6.89
CA LYS A 55 5.37 10.66 6.94
C LYS A 55 4.29 9.80 7.61
N PHE A 56 4.66 9.15 8.72
CA PHE A 56 3.67 8.44 9.51
C PHE A 56 2.63 9.42 10.08
N PRO A 57 1.31 9.13 9.97
CA PRO A 57 0.26 10.01 10.47
C PRO A 57 0.08 9.84 11.99
N HIS A 58 0.86 10.58 12.78
CA HIS A 58 0.88 10.46 14.26
C HIS A 58 -0.47 10.76 14.93
N ASP A 59 -1.29 11.61 14.31
CA ASP A 59 -2.58 12.05 14.83
C ASP A 59 -3.75 11.11 14.44
N ALA A 60 -3.49 10.09 13.61
CA ALA A 60 -4.53 9.16 13.18
C ALA A 60 -4.90 8.18 14.29
N THR A 61 -6.19 8.07 14.58
CA THR A 61 -6.74 7.21 15.64
C THR A 61 -7.25 5.86 15.15
N ASP A 62 -7.36 5.70 13.84
CA ASP A 62 -7.93 4.56 13.13
C ASP A 62 -6.88 3.56 12.59
N VAL A 63 -5.59 3.78 12.91
CA VAL A 63 -4.49 2.90 12.52
C VAL A 63 -4.50 1.63 13.35
N LYS A 64 -4.55 0.47 12.68
CA LYS A 64 -4.53 -0.86 13.31
C LYS A 64 -3.17 -1.54 13.27
N GLY A 65 -2.33 -1.22 12.31
CA GLY A 65 -1.01 -1.81 12.17
C GLY A 65 -0.17 -1.09 11.11
N VAL A 66 1.11 -1.44 11.07
CA VAL A 66 2.08 -0.80 10.17
C VAL A 66 2.87 -1.87 9.43
N ILE A 67 3.02 -1.69 8.12
CA ILE A 67 3.91 -2.50 7.28
C ILE A 67 5.06 -1.63 6.82
N LEU A 68 6.29 -2.11 6.98
CA LEU A 68 7.50 -1.50 6.44
C LEU A 68 7.85 -2.21 5.13
N SER A 69 7.90 -1.48 4.03
CA SER A 69 8.17 -2.07 2.72
C SER A 69 9.63 -2.45 2.52
N GLY A 70 9.95 -3.06 1.40
CA GLY A 70 11.31 -3.22 0.90
C GLY A 70 11.94 -1.88 0.48
N SER A 71 13.21 -1.92 0.11
CA SER A 71 13.97 -0.78 -0.42
C SER A 71 14.99 -1.26 -1.45
N PRO A 72 15.38 -0.43 -2.43
CA PRO A 72 16.52 -0.72 -3.29
C PRO A 72 17.88 -0.52 -2.61
N TYR A 73 17.90 0.09 -1.41
CA TYR A 73 19.11 0.42 -0.67
C TYR A 73 19.47 -0.66 0.36
N SER A 74 20.78 -0.72 0.72
CA SER A 74 21.25 -1.38 1.94
C SER A 74 20.97 -0.51 3.17
N VAL A 75 20.82 -1.12 4.35
CA VAL A 75 20.71 -0.37 5.63
C VAL A 75 21.97 0.45 5.95
N TYR A 76 23.09 0.17 5.31
CA TYR A 76 24.37 0.85 5.44
C TYR A 76 24.58 2.00 4.46
N ASP A 77 23.76 2.11 3.44
CA ASP A 77 23.90 3.16 2.44
C ASP A 77 23.68 4.54 3.07
N GLU A 78 24.48 5.52 2.67
CA GLU A 78 24.34 6.90 3.15
C GLU A 78 22.96 7.47 2.80
N ASN A 79 22.44 7.10 1.65
CA ASN A 79 21.13 7.52 1.15
C ASN A 79 19.99 6.57 1.57
N ALA A 80 20.25 5.59 2.46
CA ALA A 80 19.23 4.69 2.94
C ALA A 80 18.11 5.45 3.67
N PHE A 81 16.89 5.06 3.40
CA PHE A 81 15.72 5.61 4.07
C PHE A 81 15.65 5.11 5.50
N LYS A 82 15.74 6.03 6.47
CA LYS A 82 15.73 5.74 7.91
C LYS A 82 14.49 6.36 8.55
N ALA A 83 13.57 5.53 9.00
CA ALA A 83 12.37 5.98 9.72
C ALA A 83 12.62 6.00 11.24
N ASP A 84 12.00 6.94 11.92
CA ASP A 84 11.87 6.87 13.38
C ASP A 84 10.68 5.98 13.73
N LEU A 85 10.95 4.82 14.33
CA LEU A 85 9.95 3.84 14.73
C LEU A 85 9.57 3.92 16.21
N THR A 86 10.08 4.90 16.94
CA THR A 86 9.93 5.02 18.41
C THR A 86 8.45 5.11 18.81
N GLU A 87 7.65 5.86 18.05
CA GLU A 87 6.21 6.01 18.29
C GLU A 87 5.35 4.92 17.63
N ILE A 88 5.94 4.05 16.84
CA ILE A 88 5.25 2.99 16.10
C ILE A 88 5.38 1.66 16.84
N ARG A 89 6.61 1.28 17.19
CA ARG A 89 6.89 0.04 17.91
C ARG A 89 6.30 0.10 19.32
N GLY A 90 5.71 -1.02 19.74
CA GLY A 90 5.02 -1.11 21.05
C GLY A 90 3.63 -0.47 21.09
N LYS A 91 3.29 0.42 20.13
CA LYS A 91 1.95 1.00 20.00
C LYS A 91 1.09 0.25 18.98
N TYR A 92 1.69 -0.14 17.87
CA TYR A 92 1.02 -0.85 16.78
C TYR A 92 1.70 -2.19 16.48
N PRO A 93 0.96 -3.19 15.99
CA PRO A 93 1.57 -4.34 15.32
C PRO A 93 2.37 -3.87 14.10
N VAL A 94 3.58 -4.42 13.93
CA VAL A 94 4.52 -4.05 12.86
C VAL A 94 4.95 -5.29 12.07
N LEU A 95 4.90 -5.22 10.75
CA LEU A 95 5.48 -6.22 9.85
C LEU A 95 6.53 -5.57 8.95
N GLY A 96 7.80 -5.95 9.11
CA GLY A 96 8.87 -5.58 8.19
C GLY A 96 8.98 -6.58 7.04
N ILE A 97 9.02 -6.10 5.80
CA ILE A 97 9.19 -6.92 4.60
C ILE A 97 10.54 -6.57 3.96
N CYS A 98 11.39 -7.57 3.72
CA CYS A 98 12.70 -7.44 3.08
C CYS A 98 13.56 -6.38 3.77
N TYR A 99 13.78 -5.22 3.18
CA TYR A 99 14.49 -4.10 3.80
C TYR A 99 13.87 -3.70 5.15
N GLY A 100 12.54 -3.65 5.25
CA GLY A 100 11.84 -3.35 6.52
C GLY A 100 12.23 -4.30 7.65
N ALA A 101 12.40 -5.60 7.35
CA ALA A 101 12.89 -6.58 8.31
C ALA A 101 14.36 -6.35 8.67
N GLN A 102 15.21 -6.08 7.68
CA GLN A 102 16.63 -5.76 7.91
C GLN A 102 16.78 -4.47 8.74
N PHE A 103 15.99 -3.44 8.44
CA PHE A 103 15.99 -2.18 9.16
C PHE A 103 15.58 -2.35 10.64
N LEU A 104 14.55 -3.14 10.93
CA LEU A 104 14.14 -3.47 12.30
C LEU A 104 15.25 -4.20 13.07
N ALA A 105 15.88 -5.20 12.46
CA ALA A 105 16.97 -5.94 13.07
C ALA A 105 18.19 -5.05 13.32
N TYR A 106 18.62 -4.29 12.31
CA TYR A 106 19.78 -3.40 12.37
C TYR A 106 19.63 -2.31 13.43
N THR A 107 18.50 -1.60 13.44
CA THR A 107 18.24 -0.51 14.41
C THR A 107 18.06 -0.99 15.84
N SER A 108 17.82 -2.30 16.02
CA SER A 108 17.75 -2.95 17.34
C SER A 108 19.08 -3.57 17.80
N GLY A 109 20.18 -3.36 17.05
CA GLY A 109 21.52 -3.85 17.39
C GLY A 109 21.89 -5.20 16.77
N GLY A 110 21.10 -5.70 15.82
CA GLY A 110 21.45 -6.84 14.99
C GLY A 110 22.48 -6.49 13.89
N ASN A 111 22.94 -7.50 13.17
CA ASN A 111 23.87 -7.34 12.07
C ASN A 111 23.26 -7.79 10.75
N VAL A 112 23.46 -6.98 9.71
CA VAL A 112 23.06 -7.25 8.32
C VAL A 112 24.33 -7.21 7.48
N GLU A 113 24.52 -8.17 6.61
CA GLU A 113 25.72 -8.27 5.79
C GLU A 113 25.35 -8.56 4.34
N PRO A 114 26.19 -8.16 3.37
CA PRO A 114 26.02 -8.61 2.00
C PRO A 114 25.97 -10.15 1.95
N ALA A 115 24.94 -10.69 1.31
CA ALA A 115 24.80 -12.13 1.16
C ALA A 115 25.95 -12.69 0.31
N ASN A 116 26.53 -13.84 0.70
CA ASN A 116 27.63 -14.50 -0.03
C ASN A 116 27.19 -14.95 -1.43
N SER A 117 25.91 -15.24 -1.63
CA SER A 117 25.26 -15.42 -2.91
C SER A 117 24.07 -14.48 -2.97
N ARG A 118 23.86 -13.79 -4.10
CA ARG A 118 22.66 -12.97 -4.27
C ARG A 118 21.44 -13.88 -4.19
N GLU A 119 20.68 -13.75 -3.09
CA GLU A 119 19.47 -14.54 -2.84
C GLU A 119 18.31 -13.96 -3.65
N TYR A 120 18.28 -14.29 -4.94
CA TYR A 120 17.23 -13.89 -5.85
C TYR A 120 16.51 -15.13 -6.39
N GLY A 121 15.19 -15.15 -6.21
CA GLY A 121 14.36 -16.18 -6.79
C GLY A 121 13.55 -16.97 -5.79
N ARG A 122 13.22 -18.19 -6.17
CA ARG A 122 12.40 -19.11 -5.38
C ARG A 122 13.24 -19.82 -4.34
N ALA A 123 12.74 -19.81 -3.10
CA ALA A 123 13.24 -20.63 -2.00
C ALA A 123 12.06 -21.33 -1.33
N ASN A 124 12.31 -22.38 -0.55
CA ASN A 124 11.30 -23.06 0.22
C ASN A 124 11.62 -22.92 1.72
N LEU A 125 10.58 -22.73 2.53
CA LEU A 125 10.73 -22.74 3.97
C LEU A 125 11.09 -24.16 4.45
N SER A 126 12.27 -24.32 5.06
CA SER A 126 12.75 -25.61 5.59
C SER A 126 12.41 -25.79 7.08
N HIS A 127 12.21 -24.68 7.80
CA HIS A 127 11.78 -24.66 9.20
C HIS A 127 10.72 -23.60 9.42
N ILE A 128 9.70 -23.93 10.24
CA ILE A 128 8.62 -23.02 10.64
C ILE A 128 8.28 -23.29 12.12
N ASP A 129 8.21 -22.22 12.92
CA ASP A 129 7.59 -22.26 14.24
C ASP A 129 6.06 -22.21 14.07
N GLY A 130 5.42 -23.35 14.13
CA GLY A 130 3.98 -23.49 13.93
C GLY A 130 3.10 -22.86 15.01
N GLU A 131 3.67 -22.48 16.15
CA GLU A 131 2.97 -21.81 17.24
C GLU A 131 2.92 -20.27 17.06
N ASP A 132 3.74 -19.72 16.16
CA ASP A 132 3.72 -18.29 15.89
C ASP A 132 2.48 -17.87 15.08
N GLU A 133 1.80 -16.82 15.55
CA GLU A 133 0.53 -16.35 14.98
C GLU A 133 0.69 -15.91 13.51
N LEU A 134 1.83 -15.33 13.12
CA LEU A 134 2.08 -14.88 11.75
C LEU A 134 2.15 -16.04 10.77
N LEU A 135 2.69 -17.18 11.22
CA LEU A 135 2.91 -18.37 10.37
C LEU A 135 1.79 -19.40 10.46
N LYS A 136 0.71 -19.09 11.14
CA LYS A 136 -0.43 -20.00 11.32
C LYS A 136 -0.99 -20.50 9.99
N GLY A 137 -0.98 -21.83 9.81
CA GLY A 137 -1.48 -22.49 8.60
C GLY A 137 -0.54 -22.38 7.40
N ILE A 138 0.72 -21.95 7.59
CA ILE A 138 1.80 -22.04 6.62
C ILE A 138 2.62 -23.30 6.97
N HIS A 139 3.08 -24.03 5.96
CA HIS A 139 3.73 -25.33 6.15
C HIS A 139 5.17 -25.33 5.63
N VAL A 140 5.98 -26.18 6.20
CA VAL A 140 7.33 -26.50 5.67
C VAL A 140 7.20 -26.92 4.21
N GLY A 141 8.09 -26.43 3.37
CA GLY A 141 8.04 -26.58 1.91
C GLY A 141 7.29 -25.49 1.17
N SER A 142 6.62 -24.56 1.88
CA SER A 142 5.98 -23.40 1.26
C SER A 142 7.01 -22.59 0.47
N GLN A 143 6.69 -22.31 -0.81
CA GLN A 143 7.55 -21.50 -1.67
C GLN A 143 7.42 -20.03 -1.33
N ILE A 144 8.57 -19.38 -1.20
CA ILE A 144 8.72 -17.94 -0.97
C ILE A 144 9.59 -17.32 -2.06
N TRP A 145 9.47 -16.00 -2.24
CA TRP A 145 10.29 -15.23 -3.18
C TRP A 145 11.28 -14.37 -2.42
N MET A 146 12.57 -14.62 -2.65
CA MET A 146 13.68 -13.83 -2.14
C MET A 146 14.12 -12.82 -3.19
N SER A 147 14.45 -11.60 -2.78
CA SER A 147 14.93 -10.54 -3.66
C SER A 147 15.78 -9.53 -2.86
N HIS A 148 16.87 -9.99 -2.29
CA HIS A 148 17.74 -9.14 -1.48
C HIS A 148 19.22 -9.44 -1.70
N GLY A 149 20.05 -8.39 -1.65
CA GLY A 149 21.52 -8.48 -1.73
C GLY A 149 22.18 -8.60 -0.36
N ASP A 150 21.45 -8.25 0.72
CA ASP A 150 21.90 -8.30 2.10
C ASP A 150 21.08 -9.31 2.89
N THR A 151 21.67 -9.94 3.90
CA THR A 151 21.02 -10.93 4.76
C THR A 151 21.24 -10.59 6.23
N ILE A 152 20.28 -10.94 7.09
CA ILE A 152 20.42 -10.76 8.54
C ILE A 152 21.28 -11.91 9.07
N THR A 153 22.50 -11.60 9.52
CA THR A 153 23.45 -12.58 10.05
C THR A 153 23.34 -12.73 11.55
N VAL A 154 23.01 -11.65 12.28
CA VAL A 154 22.83 -11.66 13.74
C VAL A 154 21.54 -10.94 14.09
N LEU A 155 20.66 -11.63 14.78
CA LEU A 155 19.48 -11.07 15.41
C LEU A 155 19.76 -10.62 16.84
N PRO A 156 19.16 -9.52 17.34
CA PRO A 156 19.23 -9.13 18.74
C PRO A 156 18.57 -10.17 19.66
N ASP A 157 18.93 -10.16 20.97
CA ASP A 157 18.51 -11.17 21.96
C ASP A 157 17.00 -11.43 22.02
N LYS A 158 16.18 -10.42 21.81
CA LYS A 158 14.71 -10.55 21.84
C LYS A 158 14.09 -11.00 20.52
N PHE A 159 14.90 -11.22 19.48
CA PHE A 159 14.41 -11.59 18.17
C PHE A 159 14.50 -13.10 17.98
N LYS A 160 13.36 -13.75 18.02
CA LYS A 160 13.24 -15.20 17.83
C LYS A 160 13.05 -15.54 16.34
N VAL A 161 13.91 -16.40 15.80
CA VAL A 161 13.69 -16.95 14.45
C VAL A 161 12.43 -17.81 14.46
N ILE A 162 11.50 -17.54 13.56
CA ILE A 162 10.24 -18.29 13.40
C ILE A 162 10.18 -19.05 12.08
N ALA A 163 10.99 -18.70 11.07
CA ALA A 163 11.13 -19.48 9.85
C ALA A 163 12.54 -19.35 9.27
N SER A 164 12.98 -20.42 8.60
CA SER A 164 14.27 -20.51 7.90
C SER A 164 14.10 -21.15 6.54
N THR A 165 15.04 -20.88 5.62
CA THR A 165 15.29 -21.72 4.44
C THR A 165 16.59 -22.49 4.64
N ASP A 166 17.00 -23.31 3.67
CA ASP A 166 18.28 -24.01 3.72
C ASP A 166 19.47 -23.04 3.70
N ASP A 167 19.31 -21.88 3.04
CA ASP A 167 20.37 -20.87 2.87
C ASP A 167 20.24 -19.69 3.83
N VAL A 168 19.01 -19.34 4.26
CA VAL A 168 18.72 -18.16 5.11
C VAL A 168 18.18 -18.60 6.45
N ARG A 169 19.01 -18.47 7.49
CA ARG A 169 18.62 -18.81 8.86
C ARG A 169 17.47 -17.95 9.39
N ALA A 170 17.50 -16.65 9.15
CA ALA A 170 16.48 -15.71 9.62
C ALA A 170 15.55 -15.29 8.48
N ALA A 171 14.89 -16.26 7.82
CA ALA A 171 13.89 -15.94 6.79
C ALA A 171 12.68 -15.20 7.36
N ALA A 172 12.31 -15.50 8.61
CA ALA A 172 11.36 -14.71 9.39
C ALA A 172 11.71 -14.75 10.88
N TYR A 173 11.35 -13.67 11.59
CA TYR A 173 11.54 -13.55 13.02
C TYR A 173 10.37 -12.81 13.69
N HIS A 174 10.22 -13.02 15.00
CA HIS A 174 9.29 -12.33 15.89
C HIS A 174 10.06 -11.66 17.02
N VAL A 175 9.68 -10.45 17.41
CA VAL A 175 10.28 -9.72 18.54
C VAL A 175 9.52 -10.06 19.82
N GLU A 176 10.14 -10.79 20.73
CA GLU A 176 9.52 -11.20 21.99
C GLU A 176 9.08 -10.01 22.84
N GLY A 177 7.82 -10.06 23.28
CA GLY A 177 7.20 -8.98 24.06
C GLY A 177 6.65 -7.81 23.25
N GLU A 178 6.75 -7.85 21.92
CA GLU A 178 6.17 -6.88 21.01
C GLU A 178 5.36 -7.58 19.92
N LYS A 179 4.36 -6.91 19.39
CA LYS A 179 3.67 -7.37 18.15
C LYS A 179 4.46 -6.91 16.91
N THR A 180 5.70 -7.36 16.78
CA THR A 180 6.62 -6.95 15.73
C THR A 180 7.25 -8.17 15.07
N TRP A 181 7.11 -8.27 13.76
CA TRP A 181 7.64 -9.35 12.93
C TRP A 181 8.46 -8.81 11.78
N GLY A 182 9.39 -9.61 11.30
CA GLY A 182 10.13 -9.35 10.08
C GLY A 182 10.19 -10.59 9.20
N VAL A 183 10.02 -10.41 7.90
CA VAL A 183 10.20 -11.45 6.88
C VAL A 183 11.19 -10.95 5.82
N GLN A 184 12.21 -11.74 5.50
CA GLN A 184 13.21 -11.37 4.49
C GLN A 184 12.70 -11.54 3.06
N PHE A 185 11.66 -12.35 2.86
CA PHE A 185 11.04 -12.61 1.57
C PHE A 185 9.85 -11.66 1.32
N HIS A 186 9.34 -11.70 0.10
CA HIS A 186 8.25 -10.87 -0.39
C HIS A 186 6.92 -11.65 -0.38
N PRO A 187 6.09 -11.54 0.67
CA PRO A 187 4.80 -12.24 0.72
C PRO A 187 3.78 -11.68 -0.28
N GLU A 188 3.96 -10.45 -0.74
CA GLU A 188 3.06 -9.76 -1.66
C GLU A 188 3.13 -10.28 -3.09
N VAL A 189 4.25 -10.91 -3.50
CA VAL A 189 4.43 -11.35 -4.87
C VAL A 189 3.78 -12.70 -5.13
N PHE A 190 3.34 -12.93 -6.36
CA PHE A 190 2.66 -14.17 -6.78
C PHE A 190 3.46 -15.45 -6.52
N HIS A 191 4.79 -15.36 -6.54
CA HIS A 191 5.68 -16.51 -6.34
C HIS A 191 5.79 -16.97 -4.88
N SER A 192 5.29 -16.20 -3.92
CA SER A 192 5.15 -16.61 -2.53
C SER A 192 3.78 -17.25 -2.35
N THR A 193 3.73 -18.61 -2.39
CA THR A 193 2.47 -19.35 -2.47
C THR A 193 1.52 -19.09 -1.30
N ASP A 194 2.05 -19.00 -0.08
CA ASP A 194 1.29 -18.70 1.13
C ASP A 194 1.41 -17.22 1.57
N GLY A 195 1.91 -16.34 0.69
CA GLY A 195 2.12 -14.93 1.01
C GLY A 195 0.83 -14.20 1.38
N THR A 196 -0.27 -14.47 0.68
CA THR A 196 -1.59 -13.93 1.01
C THR A 196 -2.06 -14.41 2.38
N LYS A 197 -1.80 -15.68 2.75
CA LYS A 197 -2.13 -16.24 4.06
C LYS A 197 -1.34 -15.56 5.18
N LEU A 198 -0.05 -15.29 4.95
CA LEU A 198 0.79 -14.56 5.90
C LEU A 198 0.26 -13.14 6.14
N LEU A 199 -0.07 -12.41 5.08
CA LEU A 199 -0.66 -11.08 5.21
C LEU A 199 -2.02 -11.13 5.92
N ASP A 200 -2.86 -12.12 5.62
CA ASP A 200 -4.14 -12.34 6.31
C ASP A 200 -3.96 -12.59 7.82
N ASN A 201 -2.95 -13.40 8.19
CA ASN A 201 -2.60 -13.62 9.58
C ASN A 201 -2.17 -12.32 10.27
N PHE A 202 -1.35 -11.49 9.60
CA PHE A 202 -0.96 -10.19 10.14
C PHE A 202 -2.17 -9.28 10.35
N LEU A 203 -3.13 -9.23 9.43
CA LEU A 203 -4.37 -8.47 9.61
C LEU A 203 -5.19 -8.96 10.82
N ASN A 204 -5.20 -10.27 11.05
CA ASN A 204 -5.86 -10.86 12.23
C ASN A 204 -5.15 -10.46 13.53
N ILE A 205 -3.81 -10.45 13.55
CA ILE A 205 -3.00 -9.95 14.68
C ILE A 205 -3.29 -8.47 14.98
N CYS A 206 -3.50 -7.67 13.93
CA CYS A 206 -3.89 -6.27 14.04
C CYS A 206 -5.31 -6.07 14.56
N GLY A 207 -6.14 -7.12 14.58
CA GLY A 207 -7.55 -7.02 14.95
C GLY A 207 -8.39 -6.24 13.95
N CYS A 208 -8.07 -6.34 12.66
CA CYS A 208 -8.76 -5.64 11.57
C CYS A 208 -10.15 -6.23 11.32
N ALA A 209 -11.16 -5.36 11.16
CA ALA A 209 -12.54 -5.78 10.88
C ALA A 209 -12.72 -6.36 9.47
N LYS A 210 -11.81 -6.02 8.51
CA LYS A 210 -11.84 -6.50 7.11
C LYS A 210 -13.19 -6.21 6.41
N ASP A 211 -13.70 -5.02 6.61
CA ASP A 211 -15.00 -4.57 6.09
C ASP A 211 -14.88 -3.63 4.88
N TRP A 212 -13.65 -3.35 4.46
CA TRP A 212 -13.39 -2.53 3.29
C TRP A 212 -13.63 -3.31 1.99
N THR A 213 -14.39 -2.72 1.09
CA THR A 213 -14.56 -3.21 -0.28
C THR A 213 -14.45 -2.04 -1.27
N PRO A 214 -14.12 -2.26 -2.55
CA PRO A 214 -14.18 -1.21 -3.55
C PRO A 214 -15.55 -0.53 -3.63
N ALA A 215 -16.64 -1.27 -3.39
CA ALA A 215 -17.99 -0.73 -3.39
C ALA A 215 -18.21 0.19 -2.19
N SER A 216 -17.86 -0.24 -0.96
CA SER A 216 -17.98 0.60 0.25
C SER A 216 -17.11 1.85 0.15
N PHE A 217 -15.90 1.73 -0.45
CA PHE A 217 -15.04 2.88 -0.71
C PHE A 217 -15.66 3.88 -1.69
N ILE A 218 -16.30 3.41 -2.77
CA ILE A 218 -17.01 4.28 -3.71
C ILE A 218 -18.15 5.02 -3.01
N GLU A 219 -18.93 4.31 -2.19
CA GLU A 219 -20.08 4.90 -1.47
C GLU A 219 -19.62 5.98 -0.47
N SER A 220 -18.60 5.70 0.35
CA SER A 220 -18.05 6.66 1.31
C SER A 220 -17.44 7.87 0.60
N THR A 221 -16.62 7.65 -0.43
CA THR A 221 -15.99 8.74 -1.20
C THR A 221 -17.04 9.64 -1.87
N VAL A 222 -18.10 9.06 -2.44
CA VAL A 222 -19.21 9.84 -3.03
C VAL A 222 -19.93 10.66 -1.96
N ALA A 223 -20.16 10.10 -0.77
CA ALA A 223 -20.79 10.82 0.33
C ALA A 223 -19.93 11.99 0.82
N GLU A 224 -18.62 11.77 1.01
CA GLU A 224 -17.64 12.80 1.39
C GLU A 224 -17.58 13.92 0.35
N LEU A 225 -17.44 13.58 -0.95
CA LEU A 225 -17.42 14.55 -2.03
C LEU A 225 -18.70 15.39 -2.07
N LYS A 226 -19.85 14.77 -1.82
CA LYS A 226 -21.13 15.45 -1.79
C LYS A 226 -21.23 16.43 -0.62
N GLU A 227 -20.74 16.05 0.55
CA GLU A 227 -20.68 16.93 1.72
C GLU A 227 -19.70 18.10 1.50
N GLN A 228 -18.51 17.81 0.97
CA GLN A 228 -17.46 18.79 0.76
C GLN A 228 -17.81 19.82 -0.33
N LEU A 229 -18.44 19.37 -1.42
CA LEU A 229 -18.71 20.18 -2.61
C LEU A 229 -20.11 20.85 -2.56
N GLY A 230 -21.07 20.22 -1.89
CA GLY A 230 -22.43 20.74 -1.83
C GLY A 230 -22.99 21.05 -3.21
N ASP A 231 -23.37 22.33 -3.42
CA ASP A 231 -23.89 22.86 -4.68
C ASP A 231 -22.85 23.50 -5.58
N ASP A 232 -21.56 23.36 -5.26
CA ASP A 232 -20.47 23.92 -6.05
C ASP A 232 -20.39 23.32 -7.45
N LYS A 233 -19.96 24.14 -8.43
CA LYS A 233 -19.69 23.71 -9.78
C LYS A 233 -18.23 23.35 -9.92
N VAL A 234 -17.96 22.14 -10.43
CA VAL A 234 -16.63 21.59 -10.58
C VAL A 234 -16.26 21.45 -12.05
N ILE A 235 -15.06 21.81 -12.39
CA ILE A 235 -14.45 21.58 -13.70
C ILE A 235 -13.37 20.52 -13.56
N LEU A 236 -13.46 19.47 -14.37
CA LEU A 236 -12.48 18.38 -14.43
C LEU A 236 -11.84 18.31 -15.83
N ALA A 237 -10.52 18.43 -15.89
CA ALA A 237 -9.78 18.14 -17.11
C ALA A 237 -9.62 16.62 -17.27
N LEU A 238 -10.10 16.08 -18.38
CA LEU A 238 -9.97 14.66 -18.72
C LEU A 238 -8.71 14.42 -19.55
N SER A 239 -7.94 13.41 -19.18
CA SER A 239 -6.77 12.96 -19.95
C SER A 239 -7.03 11.71 -20.80
N GLY A 240 -8.22 11.10 -20.67
CA GLY A 240 -8.51 9.78 -21.24
C GLY A 240 -7.87 8.61 -20.47
N GLY A 241 -7.12 8.87 -19.41
CA GLY A 241 -6.51 7.86 -18.55
C GLY A 241 -7.46 7.37 -17.46
N VAL A 242 -7.08 6.26 -16.79
CA VAL A 242 -7.90 5.60 -15.75
C VAL A 242 -8.22 6.54 -14.60
N ASP A 243 -7.23 7.29 -14.10
CA ASP A 243 -7.40 8.15 -12.92
C ASP A 243 -8.42 9.25 -13.16
N SER A 244 -8.31 9.97 -14.29
CA SER A 244 -9.27 11.02 -14.65
C SER A 244 -10.67 10.45 -14.89
N SER A 245 -10.77 9.24 -15.43
CA SER A 245 -12.04 8.55 -15.65
C SER A 245 -12.71 8.18 -14.33
N VAL A 246 -11.98 7.58 -13.40
CA VAL A 246 -12.49 7.24 -12.06
C VAL A 246 -12.93 8.50 -11.33
N THR A 247 -12.13 9.56 -11.36
CA THR A 247 -12.46 10.86 -10.74
C THR A 247 -13.75 11.44 -11.35
N ALA A 248 -13.90 11.39 -12.67
CA ALA A 248 -15.12 11.87 -13.36
C ALA A 248 -16.36 11.12 -12.89
N VAL A 249 -16.29 9.78 -12.79
CA VAL A 249 -17.42 8.95 -12.36
C VAL A 249 -17.78 9.21 -10.89
N LEU A 250 -16.80 9.34 -10.00
CA LEU A 250 -17.05 9.63 -8.58
C LEU A 250 -17.67 11.02 -8.40
N LEU A 251 -17.12 12.05 -9.04
CA LEU A 251 -17.67 13.40 -9.02
C LEU A 251 -19.08 13.46 -9.62
N ASN A 252 -19.31 12.77 -10.74
CA ASN A 252 -20.66 12.74 -11.34
C ASN A 252 -21.68 12.08 -10.41
N LYS A 253 -21.29 11.01 -9.70
CA LYS A 253 -22.17 10.39 -8.67
C LYS A 253 -22.45 11.32 -7.49
N ALA A 254 -21.47 12.16 -7.12
CA ALA A 254 -21.59 13.08 -5.98
C ALA A 254 -22.41 14.33 -6.31
N ILE A 255 -22.09 15.02 -7.42
CA ILE A 255 -22.63 16.37 -7.73
C ILE A 255 -23.40 16.43 -9.08
N GLY A 256 -23.44 15.34 -9.83
CA GLY A 256 -24.27 15.23 -11.07
C GLY A 256 -23.97 16.34 -12.07
N LYS A 257 -25.00 17.14 -12.37
CA LYS A 257 -24.97 18.23 -13.39
C LYS A 257 -24.05 19.40 -13.03
N ASN A 258 -23.56 19.47 -11.79
CA ASN A 258 -22.61 20.50 -11.39
C ASN A 258 -21.16 20.15 -11.82
N LEU A 259 -20.93 18.98 -12.38
CA LEU A 259 -19.65 18.59 -12.98
C LEU A 259 -19.60 18.98 -14.46
N THR A 260 -18.54 19.68 -14.86
CA THR A 260 -18.19 19.94 -16.26
C THR A 260 -16.86 19.27 -16.57
N CYS A 261 -16.86 18.32 -17.48
CA CYS A 261 -15.65 17.65 -17.94
C CYS A 261 -15.13 18.32 -19.22
N ILE A 262 -13.84 18.60 -19.29
CA ILE A 262 -13.18 19.18 -20.46
C ILE A 262 -12.14 18.18 -20.96
N PHE A 263 -12.31 17.70 -22.20
CA PHE A 263 -11.33 16.90 -22.92
C PHE A 263 -10.76 17.73 -24.08
N VAL A 264 -9.44 17.81 -24.18
CA VAL A 264 -8.76 18.64 -25.19
C VAL A 264 -8.12 17.74 -26.24
N ASP A 265 -8.59 17.87 -27.49
CA ASP A 265 -7.87 17.33 -28.64
C ASP A 265 -6.75 18.30 -29.05
N HIS A 266 -5.52 17.95 -28.71
CA HIS A 266 -4.33 18.72 -29.04
C HIS A 266 -3.61 18.20 -30.30
N GLY A 267 -4.23 17.27 -31.04
CA GLY A 267 -3.71 16.69 -32.30
C GLY A 267 -2.60 15.64 -32.12
N LEU A 268 -2.23 15.29 -30.88
CA LEU A 268 -1.21 14.28 -30.54
C LEU A 268 -1.83 13.07 -29.81
N LEU A 269 -3.15 12.94 -29.85
CA LEU A 269 -3.86 11.79 -29.31
C LEU A 269 -3.56 10.52 -30.10
N ARG A 270 -3.72 9.37 -29.47
CA ARG A 270 -3.64 8.08 -30.16
C ARG A 270 -4.73 7.96 -31.20
N LYS A 271 -4.53 7.08 -32.17
CA LYS A 271 -5.52 6.82 -33.24
C LYS A 271 -6.89 6.48 -32.61
N ASN A 272 -7.92 7.24 -33.00
CA ASN A 272 -9.31 7.14 -32.55
C ASN A 272 -9.49 7.33 -31.02
N GLU A 273 -8.53 7.92 -30.31
CA GLU A 273 -8.63 8.14 -28.86
C GLU A 273 -9.71 9.15 -28.54
N PHE A 274 -9.81 10.24 -29.32
CA PHE A 274 -10.85 11.25 -29.14
C PHE A 274 -12.26 10.66 -29.27
N GLU A 275 -12.52 9.94 -30.34
CA GLU A 275 -13.83 9.32 -30.61
C GLU A 275 -14.17 8.26 -29.56
N ASN A 276 -13.19 7.49 -29.11
CA ASN A 276 -13.39 6.50 -28.09
C ASN A 276 -13.73 7.13 -26.74
N VAL A 277 -12.96 8.15 -26.32
CA VAL A 277 -13.23 8.89 -25.09
C VAL A 277 -14.62 9.53 -25.13
N MET A 278 -14.96 10.24 -26.20
CA MET A 278 -16.29 10.85 -26.34
C MET A 278 -17.41 9.83 -26.22
N ARG A 279 -17.32 8.70 -26.92
CA ARG A 279 -18.33 7.63 -26.87
C ARG A 279 -18.45 7.03 -25.46
N ASP A 280 -17.31 6.76 -24.80
CA ASP A 280 -17.29 6.10 -23.50
C ASP A 280 -17.86 7.04 -22.42
N TYR A 281 -17.62 8.34 -22.54
CA TYR A 281 -18.17 9.33 -21.60
C TYR A 281 -19.62 9.73 -21.89
N ASP A 282 -20.12 9.63 -23.13
CA ASP A 282 -21.54 9.79 -23.46
C ASP A 282 -22.42 8.80 -22.66
N CYS A 283 -21.91 7.62 -22.39
CA CYS A 283 -22.61 6.60 -21.59
C CYS A 283 -22.50 6.84 -20.07
N LEU A 284 -21.46 7.51 -19.62
CA LEU A 284 -21.12 7.65 -18.19
C LEU A 284 -21.47 9.01 -17.59
N LEU A 285 -21.48 10.05 -18.41
CA LEU A 285 -21.71 11.43 -18.01
C LEU A 285 -22.79 12.06 -18.88
N TYR A 286 -23.52 13.03 -18.31
CA TYR A 286 -24.43 13.85 -19.12
C TYR A 286 -23.60 14.74 -20.04
N THR A 287 -23.81 14.60 -21.35
CA THR A 287 -23.12 15.43 -22.35
C THR A 287 -23.61 16.85 -22.32
N SER A 288 -22.66 17.78 -22.34
CA SER A 288 -22.90 19.16 -22.75
C SER A 288 -22.63 19.26 -24.26
N PRO A 289 -23.43 20.04 -25.03
CA PRO A 289 -23.18 20.22 -26.44
C PRO A 289 -21.79 20.78 -26.69
N SER A 290 -21.10 20.23 -27.71
CA SER A 290 -19.80 20.73 -28.14
C SER A 290 -19.96 22.18 -28.67
N PRO A 291 -18.96 23.06 -28.48
CA PRO A 291 -18.96 24.39 -29.14
C PRO A 291 -19.06 24.31 -30.66
N ARG A 292 -18.87 23.13 -31.28
CA ARG A 292 -19.09 22.92 -32.74
C ARG A 292 -20.56 22.76 -33.09
N ASP A 293 -21.42 22.54 -32.10
CA ASP A 293 -22.86 22.34 -32.28
C ASP A 293 -23.66 23.65 -32.02
N ALA A 294 -22.97 24.76 -31.79
CA ALA A 294 -23.53 26.10 -31.54
C ALA A 294 -23.41 27.00 -32.78
#